data_59dad53106acfe1954b58187a1416802
#
_entry.id   59dad53106acfe1954b58187a1416802
#
_cell.length_a   1.000
_cell.length_b   1.000
_cell.length_c   1.000
_cell.angle_alpha   90.00
_cell.angle_beta   90.00
_cell.angle_gamma   90.00
#
_symmetry.space_group_name_H-M   'P 1'
#
loop_
_entity.id
_entity.type
_entity.pdbx_description
1 polymer ?
#
loop_
_entity_poly.entity_id
_entity_poly.type
_entity_poly.pdbx_seq_one_letter_code
_entity_poly.pdbx_strand_id
1 'polypeptide(L)'
;MLYIKIENPVHTPISSEFWTIWGTSTKREVKNEDKRIIGQFGSGGNHSIALCLRQGMNPIIFNENQKLEFFTQPIELESITGKETQMQVGVSYSGKDNKGKSIKRREILNHTLSFGSIDWTDACFAMREFISNAIDACYLQGLDHKSVNIEIVAEHQIRAKAGTIRVFLPLTKAVQDFYNNIGSWFLHFSSPELLNASVFPRRNKNIQLGKGSMIYRRGVLVCEVNSKEEAIFDYNVDDINMNESRSVDTWNAMHKAASCVSSYADAKSISKLITSFRGKEKYWEHTFPSYYFDRIDDDRKNLWKNIWKNTNGEYAVVASSITSVMCKDKGYDPF
;
A
#
# COMPACT_ATOMS: atom_id res chain seq x y z
N MET A 1 -22.38 16.70 -10.13
CA MET A 1 -21.03 16.06 -10.13
C MET A 1 -21.07 14.81 -9.27
N LEU A 2 -20.22 13.79 -9.56
CA LEU A 2 -20.09 12.59 -8.74
C LEU A 2 -18.79 12.67 -7.91
N TYR A 3 -18.82 12.04 -6.74
CA TYR A 3 -17.71 11.97 -5.80
C TYR A 3 -17.52 10.53 -5.33
N ILE A 4 -16.28 10.17 -4.99
CA ILE A 4 -16.06 9.02 -4.13
C ILE A 4 -16.08 9.49 -2.68
N LYS A 5 -16.79 8.74 -1.85
CA LYS A 5 -16.84 8.94 -0.40
C LYS A 5 -16.06 7.83 0.28
N ILE A 6 -15.19 8.20 1.21
CA ILE A 6 -14.51 7.28 2.14
C ILE A 6 -15.01 7.66 3.54
N GLU A 7 -15.67 6.75 4.23
CA GLU A 7 -16.26 6.98 5.55
C GLU A 7 -15.76 5.93 6.54
N ASN A 8 -15.35 6.37 7.71
CA ASN A 8 -15.10 5.49 8.85
C ASN A 8 -15.78 6.02 10.13
N PRO A 9 -16.23 5.14 11.04
CA PRO A 9 -16.76 5.55 12.34
C PRO A 9 -15.67 6.15 13.23
N VAL A 10 -16.09 7.03 14.16
CA VAL A 10 -15.24 7.65 15.17
C VAL A 10 -15.97 7.63 16.50
N HIS A 11 -15.44 6.91 17.48
CA HIS A 11 -16.01 6.85 18.84
C HIS A 11 -15.53 8.02 19.72
N THR A 12 -14.31 8.50 19.48
CA THR A 12 -13.76 9.65 20.18
C THR A 12 -13.40 10.73 19.17
N PRO A 13 -13.94 11.95 19.31
CA PRO A 13 -13.62 13.04 18.40
C PRO A 13 -12.12 13.28 18.31
N ILE A 14 -11.61 13.36 17.09
CA ILE A 14 -10.21 13.69 16.84
C ILE A 14 -10.07 15.17 16.47
N SER A 15 -8.92 15.75 16.74
CA SER A 15 -8.66 17.14 16.36
C SER A 15 -8.53 17.28 14.83
N SER A 16 -9.07 18.37 14.29
CA SER A 16 -8.92 18.71 12.87
C SER A 16 -7.50 19.04 12.47
N GLU A 17 -6.63 19.36 13.45
CA GLU A 17 -5.20 19.61 13.25
C GLU A 17 -4.46 18.39 12.68
N PHE A 18 -4.95 17.17 12.86
CA PHE A 18 -4.39 15.98 12.20
C PHE A 18 -4.43 16.04 10.66
N TRP A 19 -5.28 16.90 10.10
CA TRP A 19 -5.36 17.12 8.66
C TRP A 19 -4.50 18.29 8.16
N THR A 20 -3.98 19.13 9.06
CA THR A 20 -3.34 20.40 8.70
C THR A 20 -1.94 20.59 9.26
N ILE A 21 -1.60 19.90 10.35
CA ILE A 21 -0.27 19.96 10.97
C ILE A 21 0.56 18.76 10.50
N TRP A 22 1.77 19.06 10.05
CA TRP A 22 2.75 18.09 9.61
C TRP A 22 3.25 17.18 10.72
N GLY A 23 3.45 15.90 10.35
CA GLY A 23 4.04 14.92 11.25
C GLY A 23 3.17 14.56 12.44
N THR A 24 1.92 15.04 12.50
CA THR A 24 0.97 14.58 13.51
C THR A 24 0.47 13.19 13.17
N SER A 25 0.45 12.30 14.16
CA SER A 25 -0.07 10.94 14.01
C SER A 25 -0.69 10.47 15.30
N THR A 26 -1.91 10.00 15.24
CA THR A 26 -2.59 9.31 16.36
C THR A 26 -2.03 7.90 16.60
N LYS A 27 -1.10 7.43 15.75
CA LYS A 27 -0.68 6.03 15.64
C LYS A 27 0.71 5.76 16.23
N ARG A 28 1.47 6.79 16.65
CA ARG A 28 2.90 6.64 17.01
C ARG A 28 3.13 5.71 18.18
N GLU A 29 2.27 5.76 19.18
CA GLU A 29 2.40 4.97 20.40
C GLU A 29 1.94 3.51 20.20
N VAL A 30 0.88 3.30 19.41
CA VAL A 30 0.24 1.99 19.22
C VAL A 30 0.86 1.16 18.09
N LYS A 31 1.59 1.78 17.18
CA LYS A 31 2.14 1.19 15.95
C LYS A 31 3.01 -0.05 16.17
N ASN A 32 3.72 -0.13 17.27
CA ASN A 32 4.61 -1.26 17.58
C ASN A 32 3.85 -2.44 18.24
N GLU A 33 2.67 -2.19 18.79
CA GLU A 33 1.86 -3.17 19.50
C GLU A 33 0.84 -3.86 18.56
N ASP A 34 0.24 -3.11 17.62
CA ASP A 34 -0.72 -3.67 16.66
C ASP A 34 -0.12 -3.76 15.24
N LYS A 35 0.23 -4.97 14.81
CA LYS A 35 0.76 -5.25 13.47
C LYS A 35 -0.21 -4.95 12.33
N ARG A 36 -1.50 -4.74 12.60
CA ARG A 36 -2.50 -4.40 11.59
C ARG A 36 -2.41 -2.94 11.13
N ILE A 37 -1.84 -2.05 11.96
CA ILE A 37 -1.73 -0.61 11.66
C ILE A 37 -0.82 -0.37 10.45
N ILE A 38 -1.38 0.24 9.42
CA ILE A 38 -0.75 0.46 8.10
C ILE A 38 0.19 1.67 8.13
N GLY A 39 -0.30 2.78 8.69
CA GLY A 39 0.37 4.09 8.69
C GLY A 39 1.69 4.09 9.44
N GLN A 40 2.67 4.86 8.90
CA GLN A 40 4.02 4.88 9.43
C GLN A 40 4.56 6.28 9.75
N PHE A 41 4.32 7.26 8.88
CA PHE A 41 5.07 8.53 8.89
C PHE A 41 4.28 9.73 9.44
N GLY A 42 2.97 9.73 9.39
CA GLY A 42 2.13 10.85 9.85
C GLY A 42 2.04 12.03 8.87
N SER A 43 2.66 11.93 7.70
CA SER A 43 2.64 12.97 6.66
C SER A 43 1.68 12.66 5.50
N GLY A 44 1.18 11.43 5.41
CA GLY A 44 0.41 10.94 4.27
C GLY A 44 -0.86 11.75 3.96
N GLY A 45 -1.57 12.23 4.98
CA GLY A 45 -2.76 13.06 4.80
C GLY A 45 -2.45 14.38 4.07
N ASN A 46 -1.39 15.07 4.49
CA ASN A 46 -0.96 16.33 3.86
C ASN A 46 -0.45 16.13 2.42
N HIS A 47 0.32 15.05 2.17
CA HIS A 47 0.73 14.67 0.81
C HIS A 47 -0.48 14.42 -0.09
N SER A 48 -1.50 13.72 0.41
CA SER A 48 -2.73 13.41 -0.33
C SER A 48 -3.50 14.67 -0.70
N ILE A 49 -3.62 15.61 0.25
CA ILE A 49 -4.29 16.89 0.02
C ILE A 49 -3.53 17.71 -1.05
N ALA A 50 -2.22 17.84 -0.91
CA ALA A 50 -1.40 18.56 -1.88
C ALA A 50 -1.48 17.92 -3.28
N LEU A 51 -1.42 16.59 -3.38
CA LEU A 51 -1.58 15.85 -4.63
C LEU A 51 -2.96 16.08 -5.26
N CYS A 52 -4.03 15.98 -4.48
CA CYS A 52 -5.39 16.24 -4.98
C CYS A 52 -5.49 17.65 -5.58
N LEU A 53 -5.00 18.66 -4.87
CA LEU A 53 -5.04 20.04 -5.33
C LEU A 53 -4.19 20.26 -6.59
N ARG A 54 -3.02 19.61 -6.72
CA ARG A 54 -2.21 19.64 -7.97
C ARG A 54 -2.97 19.09 -9.16
N GLN A 55 -3.82 18.11 -8.94
CA GLN A 55 -4.65 17.49 -9.99
C GLN A 55 -6.01 18.18 -10.18
N GLY A 56 -6.22 19.34 -9.58
CA GLY A 56 -7.49 20.06 -9.67
C GLY A 56 -8.65 19.40 -8.91
N MET A 57 -8.35 18.46 -8.05
CA MET A 57 -9.33 17.83 -7.17
C MET A 57 -9.32 18.51 -5.81
N ASN A 58 -10.41 19.17 -5.44
CA ASN A 58 -10.54 19.80 -4.13
C ASN A 58 -11.15 18.80 -3.15
N PRO A 59 -10.38 18.20 -2.23
CA PRO A 59 -10.92 17.29 -1.25
C PRO A 59 -11.80 18.03 -0.24
N ILE A 60 -12.91 17.41 0.12
CA ILE A 60 -13.82 17.87 1.18
C ILE A 60 -13.76 16.84 2.30
N ILE A 61 -13.39 17.28 3.50
CA ILE A 61 -13.30 16.39 4.66
C ILE A 61 -14.31 16.86 5.70
N PHE A 62 -15.13 15.94 6.18
CA PHE A 62 -15.92 16.13 7.37
C PHE A 62 -15.28 15.37 8.53
N ASN A 63 -14.82 16.09 9.51
CA ASN A 63 -14.46 15.57 10.81
C ASN A 63 -15.68 15.72 11.71
N GLU A 64 -16.54 14.70 11.72
CA GLU A 64 -17.89 14.75 12.28
C GLU A 64 -18.71 15.90 11.69
N ASN A 65 -19.07 16.91 12.50
CA ASN A 65 -19.88 18.06 12.08
C ASN A 65 -19.04 19.23 11.58
N GLN A 66 -17.71 19.11 11.58
CA GLN A 66 -16.80 20.12 11.07
C GLN A 66 -16.41 19.82 9.63
N LYS A 67 -16.64 20.77 8.73
CA LYS A 67 -16.24 20.69 7.33
C LYS A 67 -14.90 21.39 7.13
N LEU A 68 -13.98 20.72 6.43
CA LEU A 68 -12.71 21.24 5.96
C LEU A 68 -12.73 21.23 4.42
N GLU A 69 -12.50 22.39 3.81
CA GLU A 69 -12.37 22.55 2.36
C GLU A 69 -11.00 23.15 2.05
N PHE A 70 -10.23 22.44 1.24
CA PHE A 70 -8.89 22.86 0.90
C PHE A 70 -8.88 23.68 -0.37
N PHE A 71 -8.00 24.68 -0.42
CA PHE A 71 -7.82 25.59 -1.54
C PHE A 71 -6.34 25.95 -1.70
N THR A 72 -6.03 26.66 -2.76
CA THR A 72 -4.69 27.19 -3.01
C THR A 72 -4.72 28.70 -3.14
N GLN A 73 -3.63 29.36 -2.76
CA GLN A 73 -3.37 30.77 -3.04
C GLN A 73 -1.94 30.99 -3.46
N PRO A 74 -1.67 31.98 -4.36
CA PRO A 74 -0.32 32.34 -4.73
C PRO A 74 0.41 33.03 -3.56
N ILE A 75 1.70 32.72 -3.41
CA ILE A 75 2.64 33.42 -2.53
C ILE A 75 3.87 33.77 -3.33
N GLU A 76 4.37 35.00 -3.21
CA GLU A 76 5.66 35.43 -3.79
C GLU A 76 6.77 35.14 -2.75
N LEU A 77 7.81 34.45 -3.20
CA LEU A 77 9.01 34.18 -2.42
C LEU A 77 10.22 34.82 -3.12
N GLU A 78 11.07 35.45 -2.36
CA GLU A 78 12.35 35.92 -2.88
C GLU A 78 13.33 34.77 -3.00
N SER A 79 13.92 34.56 -4.16
CA SER A 79 14.95 33.53 -4.42
C SER A 79 16.23 34.22 -4.94
N ILE A 80 17.31 33.43 -5.05
CA ILE A 80 18.60 33.89 -5.58
C ILE A 80 18.46 34.38 -7.02
N THR A 81 17.50 33.85 -7.77
CA THR A 81 17.24 34.18 -9.17
C THR A 81 16.18 35.27 -9.36
N GLY A 82 15.61 35.79 -8.27
CA GLY A 82 14.53 36.77 -8.28
C GLY A 82 13.30 36.31 -7.53
N LYS A 83 12.14 36.87 -7.86
CA LYS A 83 10.88 36.49 -7.25
C LYS A 83 10.29 35.25 -7.92
N GLU A 84 9.87 34.28 -7.12
CA GLU A 84 9.15 33.10 -7.57
C GLU A 84 7.74 33.06 -6.97
N THR A 85 6.74 32.76 -7.80
CA THR A 85 5.37 32.53 -7.33
C THR A 85 5.17 31.04 -7.04
N GLN A 86 4.82 30.72 -5.82
CA GLN A 86 4.46 29.38 -5.38
C GLN A 86 2.97 29.32 -5.01
N MET A 87 2.32 28.16 -5.16
CA MET A 87 0.94 27.95 -4.72
C MET A 87 0.94 27.34 -3.34
N GLN A 88 0.51 28.10 -2.35
CA GLN A 88 0.40 27.67 -0.94
C GLN A 88 -0.96 27.04 -0.69
N VAL A 89 -0.99 26.00 0.13
CA VAL A 89 -2.21 25.29 0.53
C VAL A 89 -2.90 26.04 1.67
N GLY A 90 -4.21 26.16 1.60
CA GLY A 90 -5.05 26.69 2.67
C GLY A 90 -6.24 25.80 2.96
N VAL A 91 -6.89 26.04 4.08
CA VAL A 91 -8.08 25.31 4.53
C VAL A 91 -9.14 26.28 5.05
N SER A 92 -10.39 26.04 4.66
CA SER A 92 -11.58 26.72 5.19
C SER A 92 -12.34 25.76 6.09
N TYR A 93 -12.59 26.19 7.31
CA TYR A 93 -13.38 25.45 8.29
C TYR A 93 -14.78 26.02 8.39
N SER A 94 -15.79 25.15 8.45
CA SER A 94 -17.18 25.52 8.70
C SER A 94 -17.91 24.42 9.47
N GLY A 95 -19.11 24.71 9.96
CA GLY A 95 -19.92 23.76 10.75
C GLY A 95 -19.74 23.92 12.25
N LYS A 96 -19.64 22.81 13.00
CA LYS A 96 -19.47 22.82 14.45
C LYS A 96 -18.19 22.09 14.83
N ASP A 97 -17.46 22.64 15.79
CA ASP A 97 -16.28 21.97 16.40
C ASP A 97 -16.71 20.83 17.35
N ASN A 98 -15.73 20.12 17.90
CA ASN A 98 -15.94 19.01 18.83
C ASN A 98 -16.64 19.43 20.16
N LYS A 99 -16.75 20.73 20.43
CA LYS A 99 -17.48 21.31 21.58
C LYS A 99 -18.87 21.80 21.20
N GLY A 100 -19.30 21.57 19.95
CA GLY A 100 -20.60 22.01 19.43
C GLY A 100 -20.68 23.50 19.07
N LYS A 101 -19.59 24.26 19.20
CA LYS A 101 -19.52 25.67 18.83
C LYS A 101 -19.44 25.85 17.32
N SER A 102 -20.22 26.76 16.75
CA SER A 102 -20.14 27.14 15.36
C SER A 102 -18.76 27.70 15.01
N ILE A 103 -18.16 27.19 13.94
CA ILE A 103 -16.86 27.60 13.47
C ILE A 103 -16.97 28.07 12.01
N LYS A 104 -16.29 29.18 11.72
CA LYS A 104 -16.07 29.68 10.36
C LYS A 104 -14.73 30.40 10.38
N ARG A 105 -13.69 29.73 9.88
CA ARG A 105 -12.34 30.31 9.81
C ARG A 105 -11.65 29.85 8.54
N ARG A 106 -10.65 30.60 8.13
CA ARG A 106 -9.76 30.28 7.01
C ARG A 106 -8.31 30.36 7.50
N GLU A 107 -7.50 29.44 7.07
CA GLU A 107 -6.11 29.32 7.52
C GLU A 107 -5.24 28.94 6.33
N ILE A 108 -4.03 29.48 6.31
CA ILE A 108 -3.00 29.14 5.31
C ILE A 108 -2.02 28.19 5.99
N LEU A 109 -1.75 27.08 5.34
CA LEU A 109 -0.88 26.03 5.84
C LEU A 109 0.58 26.30 5.47
N ASN A 110 1.52 25.78 6.23
CA ASN A 110 2.95 26.00 6.04
C ASN A 110 3.57 25.12 4.94
N HIS A 111 2.83 24.81 3.87
CA HIS A 111 3.37 24.06 2.75
C HIS A 111 2.73 24.50 1.42
N THR A 112 3.44 24.25 0.35
CA THR A 112 3.03 24.58 -1.02
C THR A 112 2.58 23.31 -1.77
N LEU A 113 2.04 23.50 -2.97
CA LEU A 113 1.69 22.39 -3.84
C LEU A 113 2.90 21.56 -4.31
N SER A 114 4.10 22.12 -4.26
CA SER A 114 5.34 21.41 -4.63
C SER A 114 5.69 20.28 -3.67
N PHE A 115 5.04 20.24 -2.51
CA PHE A 115 5.27 19.24 -1.50
C PHE A 115 4.94 17.82 -1.99
N GLY A 116 5.92 16.91 -1.96
CA GLY A 116 5.78 15.54 -2.46
C GLY A 116 5.55 15.42 -3.97
N SER A 117 5.82 16.49 -4.76
CA SER A 117 5.52 16.50 -6.20
C SER A 117 6.38 15.53 -7.02
N ILE A 118 7.54 15.15 -6.54
CA ILE A 118 8.47 14.24 -7.23
C ILE A 118 7.94 12.82 -7.20
N ASP A 119 7.47 12.36 -6.03
CA ASP A 119 7.13 10.97 -5.78
C ASP A 119 5.63 10.68 -5.92
N TRP A 120 4.79 11.67 -5.63
CA TRP A 120 3.33 11.52 -5.61
C TRP A 120 2.71 12.21 -6.82
N THR A 121 2.60 11.46 -7.90
CA THR A 121 2.16 11.98 -9.21
C THR A 121 0.76 11.52 -9.63
N ASP A 122 0.27 10.41 -9.09
CA ASP A 122 -1.02 9.80 -9.45
C ASP A 122 -2.03 9.88 -8.31
N ALA A 123 -3.31 10.16 -8.63
CA ALA A 123 -4.42 10.21 -7.68
C ALA A 123 -4.56 8.93 -6.84
N CYS A 124 -4.11 7.79 -7.36
CA CYS A 124 -4.11 6.51 -6.65
C CYS A 124 -3.35 6.57 -5.33
N PHE A 125 -2.28 7.37 -5.23
CA PHE A 125 -1.54 7.54 -3.97
C PHE A 125 -2.37 8.27 -2.91
N ALA A 126 -3.12 9.30 -3.30
CA ALA A 126 -4.02 10.00 -2.37
C ALA A 126 -5.14 9.08 -1.89
N MET A 127 -5.77 8.35 -2.82
CA MET A 127 -6.81 7.36 -2.49
C MET A 127 -6.29 6.30 -1.53
N ARG A 128 -5.10 5.75 -1.80
CA ARG A 128 -4.45 4.76 -0.94
C ARG A 128 -4.27 5.29 0.48
N GLU A 129 -3.83 6.54 0.63
CA GLU A 129 -3.58 7.13 1.94
C GLU A 129 -4.87 7.41 2.73
N PHE A 130 -5.88 8.00 2.09
CA PHE A 130 -7.17 8.25 2.76
C PHE A 130 -7.81 6.94 3.23
N ILE A 131 -7.78 5.89 2.41
CA ILE A 131 -8.32 4.58 2.77
C ILE A 131 -7.48 3.91 3.87
N SER A 132 -6.15 3.96 3.78
CA SER A 132 -5.27 3.44 4.84
C SER A 132 -5.54 4.12 6.18
N ASN A 133 -5.74 5.44 6.18
CA ASN A 133 -6.07 6.19 7.38
C ASN A 133 -7.45 5.81 7.95
N ALA A 134 -8.43 5.53 7.10
CA ALA A 134 -9.75 5.06 7.52
C ALA A 134 -9.69 3.65 8.13
N ILE A 135 -8.93 2.72 7.53
CA ILE A 135 -8.71 1.37 8.05
C ILE A 135 -8.01 1.44 9.42
N ASP A 136 -6.93 2.20 9.53
CA ASP A 136 -6.20 2.37 10.78
C ASP A 136 -7.07 2.97 11.88
N ALA A 137 -7.90 3.96 11.54
CA ALA A 137 -8.84 4.56 12.49
C ALA A 137 -9.85 3.53 13.02
N CYS A 138 -10.27 2.57 12.21
CA CYS A 138 -11.11 1.46 12.66
C CYS A 138 -10.33 0.53 13.61
N TYR A 139 -9.13 0.09 13.24
CA TYR A 139 -8.32 -0.79 14.08
C TYR A 139 -7.97 -0.18 15.43
N LEU A 140 -7.61 1.10 15.48
CA LEU A 140 -7.32 1.83 16.72
C LEU A 140 -8.51 1.89 17.69
N GLN A 141 -9.72 1.72 17.18
CA GLN A 141 -10.97 1.72 17.96
C GLN A 141 -11.49 0.29 18.22
N GLY A 142 -10.70 -0.73 17.92
CA GLY A 142 -11.10 -2.13 18.06
C GLY A 142 -12.13 -2.60 17.03
N LEU A 143 -12.34 -1.83 15.97
CA LEU A 143 -13.24 -2.18 14.85
C LEU A 143 -12.49 -2.94 13.76
N ASP A 144 -13.25 -3.62 12.90
CA ASP A 144 -12.71 -4.27 11.71
C ASP A 144 -12.66 -3.29 10.52
N HIS A 145 -11.76 -3.52 9.55
CA HIS A 145 -11.67 -2.74 8.31
C HIS A 145 -12.98 -2.72 7.50
N LYS A 146 -13.86 -3.71 7.67
CA LYS A 146 -15.21 -3.76 7.06
C LYS A 146 -16.10 -2.61 7.51
N SER A 147 -15.74 -1.92 8.59
CA SER A 147 -16.44 -0.70 9.04
C SER A 147 -16.11 0.52 8.17
N VAL A 148 -15.13 0.45 7.29
CA VAL A 148 -14.86 1.48 6.29
C VAL A 148 -15.85 1.34 5.14
N ASN A 149 -16.61 2.42 4.86
CA ASN A 149 -17.53 2.46 3.74
C ASN A 149 -16.94 3.32 2.61
N ILE A 150 -16.82 2.74 1.41
CA ILE A 150 -16.33 3.43 0.21
C ILE A 150 -17.39 3.28 -0.87
N GLU A 151 -17.94 4.41 -1.32
CA GLU A 151 -19.00 4.42 -2.33
C GLU A 151 -18.97 5.67 -3.20
N ILE A 152 -19.55 5.56 -4.38
CA ILE A 152 -19.77 6.71 -5.28
C ILE A 152 -21.09 7.37 -4.91
N VAL A 153 -21.04 8.69 -4.72
CA VAL A 153 -22.18 9.50 -4.27
C VAL A 153 -22.38 10.72 -5.17
N ALA A 154 -23.60 11.24 -5.21
CA ALA A 154 -23.89 12.49 -5.87
C ALA A 154 -23.56 13.70 -4.97
N GLU A 155 -23.32 14.86 -5.57
CA GLU A 155 -22.92 16.10 -4.88
C GLU A 155 -23.86 16.50 -3.74
N HIS A 156 -25.18 16.33 -3.91
CA HIS A 156 -26.17 16.64 -2.87
C HIS A 156 -26.06 15.75 -1.61
N GLN A 157 -25.30 14.66 -1.68
CA GLN A 157 -25.02 13.73 -0.57
C GLN A 157 -23.77 14.12 0.23
N ILE A 158 -23.04 15.17 -0.19
CA ILE A 158 -21.89 15.71 0.53
C ILE A 158 -22.38 16.44 1.77
N ARG A 159 -22.37 15.74 2.90
CA ARG A 159 -22.86 16.27 4.18
C ARG A 159 -22.14 15.65 5.36
N ALA A 160 -22.16 16.37 6.47
CA ALA A 160 -21.70 15.88 7.77
C ALA A 160 -22.54 14.69 8.26
N LYS A 161 -21.91 13.83 9.06
CA LYS A 161 -22.57 12.78 9.85
C LYS A 161 -21.82 12.63 11.16
N ALA A 162 -22.51 12.89 12.26
CA ALA A 162 -21.94 12.72 13.59
C ALA A 162 -21.39 11.30 13.79
N GLY A 163 -20.31 11.19 14.56
CA GLY A 163 -19.64 9.90 14.83
C GLY A 163 -18.89 9.32 13.61
N THR A 164 -18.61 10.12 12.59
CA THR A 164 -17.85 9.66 11.42
C THR A 164 -16.83 10.68 10.91
N ILE A 165 -15.75 10.18 10.31
CA ILE A 165 -14.93 10.96 9.39
C ILE A 165 -15.34 10.58 7.97
N ARG A 166 -15.49 11.59 7.11
CA ARG A 166 -15.85 11.44 5.70
C ARG A 166 -14.91 12.23 4.82
N VAL A 167 -14.30 11.58 3.86
CA VAL A 167 -13.51 12.22 2.81
C VAL A 167 -14.26 12.08 1.49
N PHE A 168 -14.45 13.21 0.79
CA PHE A 168 -15.07 13.26 -0.53
C PHE A 168 -14.05 13.78 -1.54
N LEU A 169 -13.86 13.04 -2.63
CA LEU A 169 -13.02 13.45 -3.76
C LEU A 169 -13.85 13.46 -5.03
N PRO A 170 -13.68 14.45 -5.92
CA PRO A 170 -14.31 14.43 -7.24
C PRO A 170 -13.99 13.12 -7.98
N LEU A 171 -15.00 12.52 -8.59
CA LEU A 171 -14.86 11.26 -9.33
C LEU A 171 -14.21 11.52 -10.71
N THR A 172 -12.90 11.59 -10.75
CA THR A 172 -12.14 11.58 -12.00
C THR A 172 -12.01 10.16 -12.55
N LYS A 173 -11.55 10.02 -13.80
CA LYS A 173 -11.29 8.70 -14.38
C LYS A 173 -10.30 7.88 -13.54
N ALA A 174 -9.20 8.48 -13.09
CA ALA A 174 -8.20 7.81 -12.26
C ALA A 174 -8.79 7.30 -10.93
N VAL A 175 -9.62 8.14 -10.27
CA VAL A 175 -10.32 7.76 -9.03
C VAL A 175 -11.33 6.63 -9.28
N GLN A 176 -12.06 6.66 -10.41
CA GLN A 176 -12.99 5.61 -10.79
C GLN A 176 -12.26 4.29 -11.08
N ASP A 177 -11.15 4.34 -11.83
CA ASP A 177 -10.34 3.16 -12.15
C ASP A 177 -9.75 2.54 -10.88
N PHE A 178 -9.28 3.38 -9.96
CA PHE A 178 -8.83 2.91 -8.64
C PHE A 178 -9.95 2.21 -7.86
N TYR A 179 -11.12 2.83 -7.79
CA TYR A 179 -12.27 2.26 -7.07
C TYR A 179 -12.71 0.92 -7.65
N ASN A 180 -12.76 0.80 -8.96
CA ASN A 180 -13.11 -0.45 -9.65
C ASN A 180 -12.10 -1.57 -9.36
N ASN A 181 -10.86 -1.22 -9.06
CA ASN A 181 -9.75 -2.16 -8.79
C ASN A 181 -9.28 -2.13 -7.33
N ILE A 182 -10.09 -1.65 -6.40
CA ILE A 182 -9.71 -1.44 -5.00
C ILE A 182 -9.16 -2.71 -4.33
N GLY A 183 -9.70 -3.88 -4.68
CA GLY A 183 -9.20 -5.16 -4.16
C GLY A 183 -7.78 -5.51 -4.61
N SER A 184 -7.26 -4.88 -5.66
CA SER A 184 -5.86 -5.02 -6.07
C SER A 184 -4.94 -4.08 -5.28
N TRP A 185 -5.43 -2.94 -4.83
CA TRP A 185 -4.69 -2.01 -3.99
C TRP A 185 -4.70 -2.42 -2.51
N PHE A 186 -5.77 -3.07 -2.08
CA PHE A 186 -6.00 -3.45 -0.68
C PHE A 186 -6.51 -4.88 -0.59
N LEU A 187 -5.72 -5.76 0.02
CA LEU A 187 -6.17 -7.13 0.32
C LEU A 187 -7.36 -7.14 1.28
N HIS A 188 -7.55 -6.08 2.06
CA HIS A 188 -8.67 -5.85 2.97
C HIS A 188 -10.04 -5.91 2.25
N PHE A 189 -10.11 -5.45 1.00
CA PHE A 189 -11.32 -5.45 0.17
C PHE A 189 -11.34 -6.60 -0.84
N SER A 190 -10.49 -7.60 -0.64
CA SER A 190 -10.37 -8.79 -1.46
C SER A 190 -10.95 -9.99 -0.74
N SER A 191 -10.13 -11.00 -0.44
CA SER A 191 -10.54 -12.14 0.39
C SER A 191 -9.75 -12.16 1.70
N PRO A 192 -10.37 -12.56 2.82
CA PRO A 192 -9.68 -12.68 4.11
C PRO A 192 -8.47 -13.61 4.08
N GLU A 193 -8.51 -14.64 3.23
CA GLU A 193 -7.43 -15.59 3.05
C GLU A 193 -6.17 -14.90 2.49
N LEU A 194 -6.34 -13.99 1.53
CA LEU A 194 -5.23 -13.24 0.94
C LEU A 194 -4.63 -12.23 1.91
N LEU A 195 -5.45 -11.59 2.72
CA LEU A 195 -4.97 -10.65 3.73
C LEU A 195 -4.06 -11.32 4.76
N ASN A 196 -4.35 -12.58 5.09
CA ASN A 196 -3.61 -13.37 6.07
C ASN A 196 -2.47 -14.20 5.46
N ALA A 197 -2.37 -14.29 4.14
CA ALA A 197 -1.33 -15.03 3.46
C ALA A 197 -0.12 -14.17 3.16
N SER A 198 1.09 -14.65 3.47
CA SER A 198 2.34 -13.98 3.09
C SER A 198 2.74 -14.24 1.63
N VAL A 199 2.33 -15.37 1.07
CA VAL A 199 2.59 -15.81 -0.32
C VAL A 199 1.31 -16.34 -0.90
N PHE A 200 0.90 -15.85 -2.06
CA PHE A 200 -0.31 -16.31 -2.74
C PHE A 200 -0.16 -16.23 -4.26
N PRO A 201 -0.93 -17.02 -5.03
CA PRO A 201 -0.85 -17.00 -6.48
C PRO A 201 -1.05 -15.58 -7.03
N ARG A 202 -0.21 -15.21 -7.99
CA ARG A 202 -0.31 -13.91 -8.63
C ARG A 202 -1.73 -13.63 -9.06
N ARG A 203 -2.26 -12.51 -8.59
CA ARG A 203 -3.58 -12.02 -8.97
C ARG A 203 -3.42 -11.12 -10.18
N ASN A 204 -4.39 -11.12 -10.93
CA ASN A 204 -4.78 -10.18 -11.95
C ASN A 204 -3.74 -9.64 -12.93
N LYS A 205 -3.95 -10.08 -14.16
CA LYS A 205 -3.27 -9.62 -15.37
C LYS A 205 -3.80 -8.26 -15.90
N ASN A 206 -4.77 -7.64 -15.22
CA ASN A 206 -5.51 -6.46 -15.73
C ASN A 206 -5.05 -5.11 -15.20
N ILE A 207 -4.12 -5.07 -14.27
CA ILE A 207 -3.42 -3.83 -13.94
C ILE A 207 -2.29 -3.73 -14.95
N GLN A 208 -2.19 -2.63 -15.66
CA GLN A 208 -1.19 -2.35 -16.71
C GLN A 208 0.23 -2.15 -16.15
N LEU A 209 0.51 -2.78 -15.06
CA LEU A 209 1.74 -2.70 -14.34
C LEU A 209 2.46 -4.01 -14.67
N GLY A 210 3.64 -3.96 -15.12
CA GLY A 210 4.62 -4.96 -15.55
C GLY A 210 4.32 -6.47 -15.44
N LYS A 211 5.34 -7.26 -15.66
CA LYS A 211 5.27 -8.73 -15.53
C LYS A 211 5.66 -9.23 -14.13
N GLY A 212 6.18 -8.33 -13.28
CA GLY A 212 6.67 -8.66 -11.96
C GLY A 212 5.59 -8.97 -10.92
N SER A 213 6.00 -9.12 -9.69
CA SER A 213 5.15 -9.42 -8.55
C SER A 213 4.57 -8.15 -7.93
N MET A 214 3.40 -8.24 -7.35
CA MET A 214 2.84 -7.21 -6.47
C MET A 214 3.28 -7.47 -5.04
N ILE A 215 3.84 -6.46 -4.43
CA ILE A 215 4.27 -6.51 -3.03
C ILE A 215 3.33 -5.65 -2.19
N TYR A 216 2.71 -6.30 -1.25
CA TYR A 216 1.84 -5.68 -0.26
C TYR A 216 2.57 -5.57 1.08
N ARG A 217 2.24 -4.53 1.83
CA ARG A 217 2.64 -4.41 3.22
C ARG A 217 1.39 -4.24 4.06
N ARG A 218 1.17 -5.17 4.98
CA ARG A 218 -0.04 -5.19 5.82
C ARG A 218 -1.32 -5.05 4.99
N GLY A 219 -1.35 -5.78 3.87
CA GLY A 219 -2.49 -5.80 2.96
C GLY A 219 -2.65 -4.61 2.03
N VAL A 220 -1.72 -3.65 2.01
CA VAL A 220 -1.73 -2.48 1.11
C VAL A 220 -0.63 -2.59 0.08
N LEU A 221 -0.96 -2.42 -1.20
CA LEU A 221 0.01 -2.44 -2.29
C LEU A 221 1.03 -1.30 -2.12
N VAL A 222 2.32 -1.66 -2.03
CA VAL A 222 3.41 -0.72 -1.84
C VAL A 222 4.34 -0.62 -3.03
N CYS A 223 4.52 -1.73 -3.75
CA CYS A 223 5.26 -1.66 -5.00
C CYS A 223 4.84 -2.80 -5.94
N GLU A 224 5.07 -2.58 -7.22
CA GLU A 224 5.13 -3.61 -8.23
C GLU A 224 6.57 -3.76 -8.66
N VAL A 225 7.02 -5.01 -8.70
CA VAL A 225 8.37 -5.32 -9.13
C VAL A 225 8.45 -5.19 -10.64
N ASN A 226 9.29 -4.29 -11.13
CA ASN A 226 9.58 -4.20 -12.56
C ASN A 226 10.53 -5.34 -12.93
N SER A 227 9.99 -6.40 -13.53
CA SER A 227 10.74 -7.56 -13.99
C SER A 227 10.47 -7.84 -15.47
N LYS A 228 11.47 -8.40 -16.17
CA LYS A 228 11.30 -8.91 -17.54
C LYS A 228 10.53 -10.22 -17.53
N GLU A 229 10.72 -11.02 -16.48
CA GLU A 229 10.06 -12.30 -16.25
C GLU A 229 8.75 -12.11 -15.50
N GLU A 230 7.77 -12.97 -15.80
CA GLU A 230 6.54 -13.04 -15.03
C GLU A 230 6.81 -13.59 -13.62
N ALA A 231 6.06 -13.09 -12.61
CA ALA A 231 6.08 -13.69 -11.29
C ALA A 231 5.01 -14.79 -11.15
N ILE A 232 5.30 -15.79 -10.34
CA ILE A 232 4.36 -16.86 -10.00
C ILE A 232 3.43 -16.41 -8.88
N PHE A 233 3.94 -15.59 -7.95
CA PHE A 233 3.26 -15.18 -6.72
C PHE A 233 3.22 -13.66 -6.55
N ASP A 234 2.29 -13.21 -5.72
CA ASP A 234 2.27 -11.92 -5.06
C ASP A 234 2.58 -12.15 -3.57
N TYR A 235 3.04 -11.09 -2.89
CA TYR A 235 3.55 -11.19 -1.52
C TYR A 235 2.94 -10.13 -0.61
N ASN A 236 2.58 -10.54 0.63
CA ASN A 236 2.21 -9.64 1.70
C ASN A 236 3.26 -9.71 2.82
N VAL A 237 4.02 -8.63 2.99
CA VAL A 237 5.24 -8.58 3.80
C VAL A 237 5.12 -7.47 4.85
N ASP A 238 5.06 -7.83 6.13
CA ASP A 238 4.85 -6.86 7.21
C ASP A 238 6.03 -5.94 7.47
N ASP A 239 7.26 -6.42 7.28
CA ASP A 239 8.50 -5.78 7.69
C ASP A 239 9.32 -5.18 6.53
N ILE A 240 8.67 -4.91 5.39
CA ILE A 240 9.35 -4.25 4.27
C ILE A 240 9.62 -2.77 4.57
N ASN A 241 10.86 -2.34 4.36
CA ASN A 241 11.24 -0.96 4.54
C ASN A 241 10.76 -0.11 3.36
N MET A 242 10.14 1.01 3.69
CA MET A 242 9.65 2.01 2.73
C MET A 242 10.20 3.37 3.11
N ASN A 243 10.41 4.22 2.12
CA ASN A 243 10.66 5.64 2.35
C ASN A 243 9.34 6.40 2.64
N GLU A 244 9.42 7.70 2.86
CA GLU A 244 8.26 8.54 3.17
C GLU A 244 7.27 8.63 2.00
N SER A 245 7.74 8.51 0.76
CA SER A 245 6.90 8.42 -0.43
C SER A 245 6.25 7.05 -0.63
N ARG A 246 6.47 6.11 0.30
CA ARG A 246 6.01 4.73 0.27
C ARG A 246 6.53 3.93 -0.91
N SER A 247 7.68 4.30 -1.44
CA SER A 247 8.37 3.48 -2.42
C SER A 247 9.30 2.47 -1.74
N VAL A 248 9.45 1.34 -2.40
CA VAL A 248 10.31 0.23 -1.99
C VAL A 248 11.30 -0.01 -3.12
N ASP A 249 12.58 -0.12 -2.80
CA ASP A 249 13.56 -0.47 -3.81
C ASP A 249 13.42 -1.96 -4.23
N THR A 250 13.67 -2.23 -5.50
CA THR A 250 13.47 -3.55 -6.12
C THR A 250 14.32 -4.64 -5.45
N TRP A 251 15.53 -4.30 -4.98
CA TRP A 251 16.40 -5.26 -4.31
C TRP A 251 15.81 -5.70 -2.97
N ASN A 252 15.36 -4.74 -2.15
CA ASN A 252 14.70 -5.03 -0.87
C ASN A 252 13.40 -5.84 -1.09
N ALA A 253 12.60 -5.49 -2.11
CA ALA A 253 11.41 -6.23 -2.48
C ALA A 253 11.72 -7.70 -2.82
N MET A 254 12.75 -7.94 -3.63
CA MET A 254 13.20 -9.29 -4.00
C MET A 254 13.65 -10.10 -2.77
N HIS A 255 14.47 -9.51 -1.92
CA HIS A 255 14.96 -10.19 -0.72
C HIS A 255 13.83 -10.55 0.26
N LYS A 256 12.86 -9.66 0.44
CA LYS A 256 11.69 -9.93 1.28
C LYS A 256 10.79 -11.00 0.67
N ALA A 257 10.55 -10.97 -0.64
CA ALA A 257 9.79 -12.00 -1.34
C ALA A 257 10.47 -13.38 -1.23
N ALA A 258 11.79 -13.44 -1.42
CA ALA A 258 12.57 -14.68 -1.26
C ALA A 258 12.48 -15.25 0.17
N SER A 259 12.59 -14.37 1.18
CA SER A 259 12.39 -14.75 2.58
C SER A 259 10.96 -15.26 2.83
N CYS A 260 9.94 -14.61 2.26
CA CYS A 260 8.55 -15.06 2.38
C CYS A 260 8.32 -16.43 1.76
N VAL A 261 8.78 -16.64 0.54
CA VAL A 261 8.63 -17.94 -0.14
C VAL A 261 9.28 -19.05 0.66
N SER A 262 10.51 -18.87 1.10
CA SER A 262 11.24 -19.91 1.85
C SER A 262 10.54 -20.25 3.17
N SER A 263 10.03 -19.24 3.89
CA SER A 263 9.48 -19.41 5.25
C SER A 263 7.98 -19.70 5.30
N TYR A 264 7.18 -19.15 4.38
CA TYR A 264 5.71 -19.13 4.52
C TYR A 264 4.94 -19.78 3.36
N ALA A 265 5.59 -20.13 2.22
CA ALA A 265 4.89 -20.78 1.13
C ALA A 265 4.25 -22.12 1.59
N ASP A 266 2.99 -22.35 1.24
CA ASP A 266 2.34 -23.62 1.50
C ASP A 266 2.84 -24.73 0.56
N ALA A 267 2.46 -25.97 0.83
CA ALA A 267 2.90 -27.12 0.04
C ALA A 267 2.55 -27.00 -1.46
N LYS A 268 1.39 -26.42 -1.76
CA LYS A 268 0.94 -26.20 -3.14
C LYS A 268 1.79 -25.16 -3.86
N SER A 269 2.10 -24.06 -3.19
CA SER A 269 2.97 -23.00 -3.69
C SER A 269 4.40 -23.49 -3.90
N ILE A 270 4.93 -24.28 -2.94
CA ILE A 270 6.25 -24.91 -3.08
C ILE A 270 6.27 -25.86 -4.29
N SER A 271 5.29 -26.73 -4.43
CA SER A 271 5.20 -27.66 -5.57
C SER A 271 5.12 -26.92 -6.90
N LYS A 272 4.33 -25.83 -6.97
CA LYS A 272 4.23 -24.98 -8.17
C LYS A 272 5.58 -24.36 -8.52
N LEU A 273 6.31 -23.81 -7.55
CA LEU A 273 7.63 -23.22 -7.77
C LEU A 273 8.63 -24.28 -8.24
N ILE A 274 8.70 -25.43 -7.56
CA ILE A 274 9.61 -26.53 -7.97
C ILE A 274 9.30 -26.98 -9.39
N THR A 275 8.02 -27.17 -9.74
CA THR A 275 7.62 -27.59 -11.09
C THR A 275 7.99 -26.56 -12.14
N SER A 276 7.93 -25.26 -11.81
CA SER A 276 8.26 -24.18 -12.74
C SER A 276 9.71 -24.20 -13.21
N PHE A 277 10.65 -24.71 -12.41
CA PHE A 277 12.06 -24.87 -12.81
C PHE A 277 12.29 -25.88 -13.93
N ARG A 278 11.35 -26.80 -14.16
CA ARG A 278 11.41 -27.76 -15.25
C ARG A 278 10.95 -27.22 -16.60
N GLY A 279 10.21 -26.10 -16.56
CA GLY A 279 9.69 -25.46 -17.77
C GLY A 279 10.76 -24.68 -18.53
N LYS A 280 10.44 -24.31 -19.77
CA LYS A 280 11.27 -23.39 -20.57
C LYS A 280 11.06 -21.91 -20.15
N GLU A 281 9.99 -21.65 -19.44
CA GLU A 281 9.63 -20.31 -18.99
C GLU A 281 10.47 -19.93 -17.79
N LYS A 282 10.98 -18.70 -17.82
CA LYS A 282 11.68 -18.11 -16.67
C LYS A 282 10.72 -17.26 -15.89
N TYR A 283 10.72 -17.45 -14.59
CA TYR A 283 9.93 -16.67 -13.64
C TYR A 283 10.84 -15.82 -12.76
N TRP A 284 10.30 -14.73 -12.25
CA TRP A 284 11.03 -13.82 -11.37
C TRP A 284 11.58 -14.53 -10.12
N GLU A 285 10.82 -15.46 -9.55
CA GLU A 285 11.23 -16.26 -8.39
C GLU A 285 12.46 -17.14 -8.65
N HIS A 286 12.78 -17.45 -9.90
CA HIS A 286 14.00 -18.18 -10.26
C HIS A 286 15.28 -17.35 -10.05
N THR A 287 15.14 -16.03 -9.84
CA THR A 287 16.25 -15.13 -9.55
C THR A 287 16.54 -15.00 -8.05
N PHE A 288 15.75 -15.65 -7.20
CA PHE A 288 15.88 -15.52 -5.75
C PHE A 288 17.18 -16.14 -5.23
N PRO A 289 17.88 -15.45 -4.30
CA PRO A 289 19.09 -15.97 -3.70
C PRO A 289 18.84 -17.25 -2.91
N SER A 290 19.62 -18.31 -3.17
CA SER A 290 19.47 -19.62 -2.53
C SER A 290 19.69 -19.60 -1.02
N TYR A 291 20.51 -18.68 -0.51
CA TYR A 291 20.84 -18.62 0.92
C TYR A 291 19.65 -18.37 1.85
N TYR A 292 18.49 -17.90 1.33
CA TYR A 292 17.28 -17.79 2.12
C TYR A 292 16.73 -19.16 2.53
N PHE A 293 16.92 -20.17 1.70
CA PHE A 293 16.52 -21.55 1.99
C PHE A 293 17.42 -22.23 3.03
N ASP A 294 18.63 -21.72 3.22
CA ASP A 294 19.55 -22.22 4.26
C ASP A 294 19.19 -21.69 5.65
N ARG A 295 18.51 -20.56 5.73
CA ARG A 295 18.19 -19.82 6.96
C ARG A 295 16.86 -20.17 7.61
N ILE A 296 16.04 -21.00 6.97
CA ILE A 296 14.76 -21.46 7.51
C ILE A 296 14.99 -22.57 8.54
N ASP A 297 14.00 -22.78 9.42
CA ASP A 297 14.04 -23.85 10.41
C ASP A 297 14.01 -25.26 9.78
N ASP A 298 14.31 -26.27 10.57
CA ASP A 298 14.43 -27.64 10.07
C ASP A 298 13.10 -28.23 9.62
N ASP A 299 11.97 -27.83 10.23
CA ASP A 299 10.63 -28.28 9.81
C ASP A 299 10.32 -27.76 8.41
N ARG A 300 10.64 -26.49 8.13
CA ARG A 300 10.51 -25.90 6.80
C ARG A 300 11.45 -26.56 5.79
N LYS A 301 12.71 -26.80 6.15
CA LYS A 301 13.66 -27.54 5.30
C LYS A 301 13.12 -28.93 4.94
N ASN A 302 12.56 -29.65 5.92
CA ASN A 302 11.99 -30.96 5.70
C ASN A 302 10.76 -30.91 4.80
N LEU A 303 9.89 -29.91 4.96
CA LEU A 303 8.77 -29.69 4.05
C LEU A 303 9.23 -29.49 2.60
N TRP A 304 10.20 -28.61 2.36
CA TRP A 304 10.79 -28.38 1.03
C TRP A 304 11.41 -29.64 0.44
N LYS A 305 12.20 -30.39 1.24
CA LYS A 305 12.82 -31.66 0.81
C LYS A 305 11.77 -32.72 0.44
N ASN A 306 10.72 -32.86 1.23
CA ASN A 306 9.67 -33.84 0.98
C ASN A 306 8.90 -33.52 -0.31
N ILE A 307 8.52 -32.23 -0.51
CA ILE A 307 7.86 -31.82 -1.73
C ILE A 307 8.79 -31.97 -2.93
N TRP A 308 10.07 -31.62 -2.78
CA TRP A 308 11.07 -31.83 -3.83
C TRP A 308 11.16 -33.30 -4.24
N LYS A 309 11.31 -34.21 -3.28
CA LYS A 309 11.34 -35.67 -3.53
C LYS A 309 10.08 -36.17 -4.23
N ASN A 310 8.91 -35.73 -3.75
CA ASN A 310 7.64 -36.13 -4.36
C ASN A 310 7.48 -35.62 -5.81
N THR A 311 8.05 -34.47 -6.12
CA THR A 311 7.95 -33.86 -7.46
C THR A 311 8.99 -34.39 -8.42
N ASN A 312 10.23 -34.66 -7.93
CA ASN A 312 11.41 -34.91 -8.76
C ASN A 312 11.98 -36.33 -8.62
N GLY A 313 11.55 -37.08 -7.60
CA GLY A 313 12.15 -38.34 -7.22
C GLY A 313 13.30 -38.19 -6.21
N GLU A 314 13.73 -39.27 -5.64
CA GLU A 314 14.62 -39.29 -4.47
C GLU A 314 16.05 -38.78 -4.79
N TYR A 315 16.48 -38.87 -6.03
CA TYR A 315 17.87 -38.58 -6.45
C TYR A 315 18.03 -37.31 -7.28
N ALA A 316 16.98 -36.48 -7.38
CA ALA A 316 17.08 -35.23 -8.10
C ALA A 316 17.90 -34.18 -7.30
N VAL A 317 18.91 -33.61 -7.92
CA VAL A 317 19.81 -32.60 -7.32
C VAL A 317 19.72 -31.30 -8.11
N VAL A 318 19.49 -30.18 -7.42
CA VAL A 318 19.68 -28.85 -8.03
C VAL A 318 21.16 -28.51 -8.01
N ALA A 319 21.72 -28.23 -9.17
CA ALA A 319 23.14 -27.95 -9.29
C ALA A 319 23.37 -26.60 -9.97
N SER A 320 24.32 -25.80 -9.47
CA SER A 320 24.94 -24.72 -10.22
C SER A 320 25.64 -25.29 -11.48
N SER A 321 25.96 -24.46 -12.46
CA SER A 321 26.61 -24.90 -13.71
C SER A 321 27.87 -25.74 -13.45
N ILE A 322 28.67 -25.42 -12.42
CA ILE A 322 29.86 -26.16 -12.04
C ILE A 322 29.50 -27.50 -11.38
N THR A 323 28.57 -27.48 -10.45
CA THR A 323 28.08 -28.68 -9.75
C THR A 323 27.33 -29.61 -10.69
N SER A 324 26.67 -29.08 -11.73
CA SER A 324 25.99 -29.83 -12.78
C SER A 324 26.96 -30.78 -13.53
N VAL A 325 28.15 -30.30 -13.88
CA VAL A 325 29.18 -31.14 -14.53
C VAL A 325 29.59 -32.25 -13.58
N MET A 326 29.89 -31.91 -12.31
CA MET A 326 30.30 -32.91 -11.31
C MET A 326 29.21 -33.95 -11.00
N CYS A 327 27.93 -33.55 -11.07
CA CYS A 327 26.81 -34.48 -10.87
C CYS A 327 26.68 -35.43 -12.03
N LYS A 328 26.81 -34.98 -13.29
CA LYS A 328 26.79 -35.82 -14.49
C LYS A 328 27.90 -36.86 -14.48
N ASP A 329 29.12 -36.45 -14.07
CA ASP A 329 30.24 -37.37 -13.94
C ASP A 329 30.02 -38.49 -12.91
N LYS A 330 29.14 -38.26 -11.94
CA LYS A 330 28.70 -39.22 -10.93
C LYS A 330 27.40 -39.95 -11.26
N GLY A 331 26.87 -39.78 -12.48
CA GLY A 331 25.65 -40.44 -12.95
C GLY A 331 24.35 -39.84 -12.41
N TYR A 332 24.38 -38.63 -11.85
CA TYR A 332 23.17 -37.89 -11.45
C TYR A 332 22.68 -37.02 -12.62
N ASP A 333 21.38 -36.91 -12.79
CA ASP A 333 20.75 -35.97 -13.75
C ASP A 333 20.48 -34.64 -13.04
N PRO A 334 21.34 -33.62 -13.23
CA PRO A 334 21.15 -32.31 -12.62
C PRO A 334 20.09 -31.49 -13.36
N PHE A 335 19.27 -30.83 -12.62
CA PHE A 335 18.30 -29.86 -13.10
C PHE A 335 18.89 -28.45 -13.13
#